data_f21430c6b26169d25f7ee4ffd11b6e5b
#
_entry.id   f21430c6b26169d25f7ee4ffd11b6e5b
#
_cell.length_a   1.000
_cell.length_b   1.000
_cell.length_c   1.000
_cell.angle_alpha   90.00
_cell.angle_beta   90.00
_cell.angle_gamma   90.00
#
_symmetry.space_group_name_H-M   'P 1'
#
loop_
_entity.id
_entity.type
_entity.pdbx_description
1 polymer ?
#
loop_
_entity_poly.entity_id
_entity_poly.type
_entity_poly.pdbx_seq_one_letter_code
_entity_poly.pdbx_strand_id
1 'polypeptide(L)'
;MQKILNFLLIISTVCLTSAAKTDELDLNKLLSKLKDCNTQSEAKILEKSIWNLWETHPSDFQLTIDLKEGSRLVQNGNYIRAYGIFSKIIEKDPNWAEAWNRRATSLYFMGKYKKSLRDIDMVLKLESRHFGALIGKGQVYMEMKEYEKAYNSYLEASYINPMNTDTINQINKVSKLIKEKTI
;
A
#
# COMPACT_ATOMS: atom_id res chain seq x y z
N MET A 1 16.54 34.03 24.68
CA MET A 1 16.01 33.59 23.37
C MET A 1 16.39 32.17 23.03
N GLN A 2 17.65 31.74 23.17
CA GLN A 2 18.09 30.35 22.86
C GLN A 2 17.37 29.23 23.64
N LYS A 3 17.09 29.45 24.93
CA LYS A 3 16.37 28.46 25.78
C LYS A 3 14.90 28.25 25.37
N ILE A 4 14.24 29.32 24.88
CA ILE A 4 12.85 29.24 24.41
C ILE A 4 12.79 28.54 23.06
N LEU A 5 13.78 28.77 22.18
CA LEU A 5 13.88 28.10 20.88
C LEU A 5 14.10 26.59 21.02
N ASN A 6 14.98 26.18 21.95
CA ASN A 6 15.22 24.76 22.24
C ASN A 6 14.01 24.09 22.88
N PHE A 7 13.23 24.79 23.72
CA PHE A 7 12.02 24.25 24.33
C PHE A 7 10.90 24.04 23.28
N LEU A 8 10.74 24.97 22.34
CA LEU A 8 9.81 24.84 21.23
C LEU A 8 10.22 23.70 20.27
N LEU A 9 11.51 23.48 20.01
CA LEU A 9 12.00 22.38 19.20
C LEU A 9 11.72 21.00 19.86
N ILE A 10 11.91 20.92 21.18
CA ILE A 10 11.66 19.68 21.95
C ILE A 10 10.17 19.36 21.99
N ILE A 11 9.30 20.36 22.16
CA ILE A 11 7.84 20.15 22.15
C ILE A 11 7.37 19.70 20.78
N SER A 12 7.92 20.25 19.67
CA SER A 12 7.53 19.84 18.31
C SER A 12 7.96 18.41 17.99
N THR A 13 9.14 17.99 18.40
CA THR A 13 9.63 16.61 18.18
C THR A 13 8.88 15.57 19.02
N VAL A 14 8.54 15.88 20.27
CA VAL A 14 7.76 14.98 21.15
C VAL A 14 6.31 14.86 20.64
N CYS A 15 5.70 15.92 20.13
CA CYS A 15 4.33 15.88 19.61
C CYS A 15 4.25 15.05 18.30
N LEU A 16 5.23 15.20 17.40
CA LEU A 16 5.32 14.43 16.15
C LEU A 16 5.54 12.92 16.41
N THR A 17 6.39 12.57 17.37
CA THR A 17 6.62 11.16 17.75
C THR A 17 5.39 10.54 18.43
N SER A 18 4.59 11.32 19.14
CA SER A 18 3.35 10.87 19.78
C SER A 18 2.26 10.56 18.75
N ALA A 19 2.03 11.43 17.76
CA ALA A 19 1.04 11.24 16.72
C ALA A 19 1.36 10.01 15.85
N ALA A 20 2.59 9.91 15.34
CA ALA A 20 3.03 8.76 14.56
C ALA A 20 2.91 7.43 15.32
N LYS A 21 3.19 7.43 16.62
CA LYS A 21 3.03 6.25 17.47
C LYS A 21 1.56 5.87 17.70
N THR A 22 0.67 6.85 17.75
CA THR A 22 -0.79 6.62 17.85
C THR A 22 -1.32 5.99 16.56
N ASP A 23 -0.94 6.53 15.41
CA ASP A 23 -1.35 6.01 14.09
C ASP A 23 -0.86 4.58 13.86
N GLU A 24 0.37 4.26 14.27
CA GLU A 24 0.93 2.91 14.22
C GLU A 24 0.15 1.94 15.12
N LEU A 25 -0.20 2.36 16.34
CA LEU A 25 -0.99 1.54 17.27
C LEU A 25 -2.39 1.29 16.72
N ASP A 26 -3.03 2.29 16.12
CA ASP A 26 -4.34 2.16 15.50
C ASP A 26 -4.30 1.27 14.26
N LEU A 27 -3.29 1.38 13.42
CA LEU A 27 -3.08 0.51 12.26
C LEU A 27 -2.91 -0.96 12.68
N ASN A 28 -2.08 -1.22 13.70
CA ASN A 28 -1.87 -2.57 14.24
C ASN A 28 -3.18 -3.20 14.73
N LYS A 29 -3.99 -2.42 15.44
CA LYS A 29 -5.30 -2.85 15.95
C LYS A 29 -6.29 -3.14 14.82
N LEU A 30 -6.32 -2.30 13.79
CA LEU A 30 -7.21 -2.49 12.64
C LEU A 30 -6.81 -3.72 11.82
N LEU A 31 -5.53 -3.92 11.55
CA LEU A 31 -5.02 -5.10 10.83
C LEU A 31 -5.29 -6.41 11.60
N SER A 32 -5.13 -6.40 12.94
CA SER A 32 -5.50 -7.56 13.76
C SER A 32 -6.99 -7.87 13.63
N LYS A 33 -7.86 -6.86 13.77
CA LYS A 33 -9.30 -7.05 13.61
C LYS A 33 -9.68 -7.53 12.21
N LEU A 34 -9.03 -7.00 11.16
CA LEU A 34 -9.27 -7.40 9.77
C LEU A 34 -8.96 -8.89 9.56
N LYS A 35 -7.88 -9.37 10.16
CA LYS A 35 -7.49 -10.78 10.09
C LYS A 35 -8.51 -11.70 10.78
N ASP A 36 -9.10 -11.24 11.88
CA ASP A 36 -9.99 -12.04 12.74
C ASP A 36 -11.48 -11.82 12.41
N CYS A 37 -11.82 -10.92 11.48
CA CYS A 37 -13.22 -10.63 11.14
C CYS A 37 -13.88 -11.80 10.39
N ASN A 38 -15.19 -11.97 10.64
CA ASN A 38 -15.95 -13.11 10.11
C ASN A 38 -17.01 -12.71 9.07
N THR A 39 -17.13 -11.43 8.75
CA THR A 39 -18.10 -10.92 7.78
C THR A 39 -17.46 -9.97 6.78
N GLN A 40 -17.92 -10.04 5.52
CA GLN A 40 -17.47 -9.11 4.48
C GLN A 40 -17.83 -7.64 4.80
N SER A 41 -18.95 -7.41 5.46
CA SER A 41 -19.36 -6.04 5.82
C SER A 41 -18.38 -5.41 6.79
N GLU A 42 -17.99 -6.14 7.83
CA GLU A 42 -16.99 -5.71 8.80
C GLU A 42 -15.62 -5.52 8.12
N ALA A 43 -15.18 -6.46 7.31
CA ALA A 43 -13.92 -6.38 6.57
C ALA A 43 -13.85 -5.11 5.71
N LYS A 44 -14.91 -4.75 4.98
CA LYS A 44 -14.96 -3.53 4.17
C LYS A 44 -14.82 -2.25 4.99
N ILE A 45 -15.41 -2.20 6.20
CA ILE A 45 -15.28 -1.06 7.10
C ILE A 45 -13.85 -0.94 7.61
N LEU A 46 -13.24 -2.05 8.01
CA LEU A 46 -11.86 -2.11 8.47
C LEU A 46 -10.87 -1.76 7.35
N GLU A 47 -11.06 -2.32 6.16
CA GLU A 47 -10.27 -1.97 4.96
C GLU A 47 -10.29 -0.47 4.70
N LYS A 48 -11.48 0.14 4.68
CA LYS A 48 -11.63 1.59 4.47
C LYS A 48 -10.85 2.40 5.50
N SER A 49 -10.89 1.98 6.76
CA SER A 49 -10.15 2.65 7.85
C SER A 49 -8.64 2.50 7.69
N ILE A 50 -8.16 1.31 7.31
CA ILE A 50 -6.75 1.03 7.05
C ILE A 50 -6.26 1.85 5.85
N TRP A 51 -7.01 1.86 4.74
CA TRP A 51 -6.66 2.67 3.57
C TRP A 51 -6.58 4.15 3.91
N ASN A 52 -7.50 4.67 4.73
CA ASN A 52 -7.46 6.08 5.15
C ASN A 52 -6.19 6.41 5.94
N LEU A 53 -5.71 5.51 6.81
CA LEU A 53 -4.43 5.69 7.51
C LEU A 53 -3.24 5.65 6.54
N TRP A 54 -3.18 4.69 5.63
CA TRP A 54 -2.10 4.61 4.66
C TRP A 54 -2.05 5.79 3.69
N GLU A 55 -3.22 6.29 3.26
CA GLU A 55 -3.35 7.41 2.31
C GLU A 55 -3.19 8.79 2.95
N THR A 56 -3.10 8.88 4.28
CA THR A 56 -2.92 10.13 5.02
C THR A 56 -1.49 10.22 5.53
N HIS A 57 -0.75 11.25 5.08
CA HIS A 57 0.60 11.47 5.59
C HIS A 57 0.54 12.00 7.03
N PRO A 58 1.33 11.41 7.97
CA PRO A 58 1.16 11.68 9.41
C PRO A 58 1.54 13.10 9.85
N SER A 59 2.31 13.83 9.05
CA SER A 59 2.84 15.15 9.43
C SER A 59 2.80 16.20 8.33
N ASP A 60 2.60 15.84 7.07
CA ASP A 60 2.57 16.76 5.93
C ASP A 60 1.28 16.60 5.12
N PHE A 61 0.32 17.48 5.39
CA PHE A 61 -0.97 17.47 4.69
C PHE A 61 -0.85 17.73 3.18
N GLN A 62 0.18 18.48 2.74
CA GLN A 62 0.40 18.72 1.32
C GLN A 62 0.76 17.43 0.58
N LEU A 63 1.54 16.54 1.19
CA LEU A 63 1.84 15.23 0.61
C LEU A 63 0.58 14.38 0.44
N THR A 64 -0.37 14.47 1.38
CA THR A 64 -1.69 13.81 1.25
C THR A 64 -2.48 14.36 0.06
N ILE A 65 -2.47 15.67 -0.16
CA ILE A 65 -3.11 16.31 -1.32
C ILE A 65 -2.43 15.84 -2.63
N ASP A 66 -1.11 15.87 -2.67
CA ASP A 66 -0.33 15.44 -3.83
C ASP A 66 -0.60 13.95 -4.18
N LEU A 67 -0.71 13.08 -3.15
CA LEU A 67 -1.06 11.66 -3.35
C LEU A 67 -2.46 11.51 -3.98
N LYS A 68 -3.45 12.24 -3.49
CA LYS A 68 -4.81 12.23 -4.04
C LYS A 68 -4.85 12.71 -5.49
N GLU A 69 -4.11 13.78 -5.82
CA GLU A 69 -4.01 14.27 -7.20
C GLU A 69 -3.35 13.22 -8.11
N GLY A 70 -2.24 12.60 -7.68
CA GLY A 70 -1.61 11.51 -8.42
C GLY A 70 -2.57 10.34 -8.64
N SER A 71 -3.35 9.96 -7.62
CA SER A 71 -4.35 8.89 -7.70
C SER A 71 -5.45 9.22 -8.70
N ARG A 72 -5.93 10.49 -8.74
CA ARG A 72 -6.89 10.97 -9.73
C ARG A 72 -6.33 10.88 -11.16
N LEU A 73 -5.05 11.17 -11.35
CA LEU A 73 -4.39 11.02 -12.66
C LEU A 73 -4.31 9.55 -13.09
N VAL A 74 -4.08 8.62 -12.17
CA VAL A 74 -4.13 7.16 -12.46
C VAL A 74 -5.53 6.76 -12.94
N GLN A 75 -6.58 7.19 -12.25
CA GLN A 75 -7.97 6.91 -12.62
C GLN A 75 -8.31 7.44 -14.02
N ASN A 76 -7.72 8.57 -14.41
CA ASN A 76 -7.88 9.19 -15.73
C ASN A 76 -6.91 8.63 -16.81
N GLY A 77 -6.16 7.57 -16.51
CA GLY A 77 -5.21 6.95 -17.44
C GLY A 77 -3.91 7.75 -17.66
N ASN A 78 -3.67 8.80 -16.88
CA ASN A 78 -2.50 9.67 -17.04
C ASN A 78 -1.31 9.18 -16.18
N TYR A 79 -0.87 7.95 -16.44
CA TYR A 79 0.10 7.23 -15.62
C TYR A 79 1.48 7.89 -15.55
N ILE A 80 1.91 8.55 -16.63
CA ILE A 80 3.23 9.23 -16.69
C ILE A 80 3.26 10.43 -15.73
N ARG A 81 2.21 11.24 -15.73
CA ARG A 81 2.13 12.39 -14.83
C ARG A 81 1.97 11.94 -13.38
N ALA A 82 1.13 10.92 -13.13
CA ALA A 82 0.96 10.31 -11.81
C ALA A 82 2.31 9.80 -11.26
N TYR A 83 3.07 9.05 -12.07
CA TYR A 83 4.42 8.60 -11.71
C TYR A 83 5.33 9.76 -11.30
N GLY A 84 5.29 10.90 -12.01
CA GLY A 84 6.06 12.10 -11.66
C GLY A 84 5.67 12.68 -10.31
N ILE A 85 4.37 12.76 -9.99
CA ILE A 85 3.88 13.24 -8.69
C ILE A 85 4.35 12.30 -7.57
N PHE A 86 4.11 10.99 -7.69
CA PHE A 86 4.51 10.03 -6.66
C PHE A 86 6.04 9.99 -6.46
N SER A 87 6.83 10.20 -7.53
CA SER A 87 8.28 10.30 -7.41
C SER A 87 8.71 11.51 -6.57
N LYS A 88 8.07 12.67 -6.73
CA LYS A 88 8.33 13.84 -5.91
C LYS A 88 7.92 13.65 -4.45
N ILE A 89 6.83 12.91 -4.19
CA ILE A 89 6.43 12.55 -2.83
C ILE A 89 7.50 11.67 -2.19
N ILE A 90 7.98 10.64 -2.89
CA ILE A 90 9.02 9.73 -2.41
C ILE A 90 10.36 10.46 -2.16
N GLU A 91 10.71 11.46 -2.99
CA GLU A 91 11.89 12.32 -2.76
C GLU A 91 11.78 13.12 -1.46
N LYS A 92 10.57 13.56 -1.09
CA LYS A 92 10.32 14.30 0.15
C LYS A 92 10.24 13.38 1.38
N ASP A 93 9.53 12.27 1.27
CA ASP A 93 9.45 11.25 2.31
C ASP A 93 9.57 9.84 1.72
N PRO A 94 10.77 9.26 1.71
CA PRO A 94 11.00 7.89 1.23
C PRO A 94 10.42 6.82 2.17
N ASN A 95 9.98 7.17 3.38
CA ASN A 95 9.43 6.22 4.37
C ASN A 95 7.90 6.10 4.28
N TRP A 96 7.23 6.88 3.45
CA TRP A 96 5.80 6.74 3.26
C TRP A 96 5.47 5.63 2.27
N ALA A 97 5.09 4.46 2.77
CA ALA A 97 4.84 3.24 1.99
C ALA A 97 3.82 3.45 0.86
N GLU A 98 2.73 4.20 1.13
CA GLU A 98 1.66 4.41 0.15
C GLU A 98 2.13 5.19 -1.10
N ALA A 99 3.09 6.08 -0.97
CA ALA A 99 3.66 6.78 -2.13
C ALA A 99 4.34 5.81 -3.11
N TRP A 100 5.08 4.83 -2.58
CA TRP A 100 5.68 3.75 -3.38
C TRP A 100 4.60 2.85 -3.99
N ASN A 101 3.56 2.51 -3.24
CA ASN A 101 2.43 1.70 -3.72
C ASN A 101 1.72 2.36 -4.91
N ARG A 102 1.44 3.66 -4.82
CA ARG A 102 0.82 4.43 -5.90
C ARG A 102 1.72 4.57 -7.12
N ARG A 103 3.04 4.72 -6.92
CA ARG A 103 3.98 4.73 -8.03
C ARG A 103 4.10 3.37 -8.69
N ALA A 104 4.11 2.28 -7.93
CA ALA A 104 4.08 0.91 -8.44
C ALA A 104 2.86 0.66 -9.33
N THR A 105 1.69 1.15 -8.90
CA THR A 105 0.45 1.07 -9.70
C THR A 105 0.59 1.81 -11.03
N SER A 106 1.17 3.01 -11.03
CA SER A 106 1.43 3.75 -12.27
C SER A 106 2.37 2.99 -13.21
N LEU A 107 3.42 2.39 -12.66
CA LEU A 107 4.39 1.58 -13.42
C LEU A 107 3.75 0.31 -14.00
N TYR A 108 2.84 -0.33 -13.25
CA TYR A 108 2.06 -1.48 -13.73
C TYR A 108 1.25 -1.12 -14.98
N PHE A 109 0.46 -0.06 -14.91
CA PHE A 109 -0.34 0.39 -16.06
C PHE A 109 0.50 0.88 -17.26
N MET A 110 1.75 1.28 -17.00
CA MET A 110 2.73 1.58 -18.06
C MET A 110 3.42 0.32 -18.64
N GLY A 111 3.08 -0.88 -18.18
CA GLY A 111 3.74 -2.14 -18.57
C GLY A 111 5.17 -2.30 -18.04
N LYS A 112 5.58 -1.45 -17.08
CA LYS A 112 6.94 -1.45 -16.51
C LYS A 112 7.03 -2.40 -15.31
N TYR A 113 6.65 -3.65 -15.50
CA TYR A 113 6.46 -4.66 -14.46
C TYR A 113 7.65 -4.83 -13.51
N LYS A 114 8.88 -4.94 -14.03
CA LYS A 114 10.08 -5.06 -13.19
C LYS A 114 10.33 -3.83 -12.31
N LYS A 115 9.94 -2.63 -12.77
CA LYS A 115 10.06 -1.42 -11.95
C LYS A 115 8.96 -1.38 -10.89
N SER A 116 7.73 -1.78 -11.26
CA SER A 116 6.60 -1.91 -10.33
C SER A 116 6.94 -2.86 -9.18
N LEU A 117 7.52 -4.06 -9.46
CA LEU A 117 7.96 -5.00 -8.42
C LEU A 117 8.97 -4.38 -7.45
N ARG A 118 9.95 -3.60 -7.94
CA ARG A 118 10.91 -2.92 -7.05
C ARG A 118 10.24 -1.94 -6.09
N ASP A 119 9.26 -1.18 -6.60
CA ASP A 119 8.51 -0.25 -5.75
C ASP A 119 7.63 -1.01 -4.74
N ILE A 120 6.99 -2.12 -5.15
CA ILE A 120 6.24 -3.01 -4.26
C ILE A 120 7.14 -3.60 -3.17
N ASP A 121 8.35 -4.02 -3.51
CA ASP A 121 9.30 -4.54 -2.51
C ASP A 121 9.68 -3.47 -1.49
N MET A 122 9.75 -2.18 -1.89
CA MET A 122 9.91 -1.06 -0.95
C MET A 122 8.69 -0.88 -0.05
N VAL A 123 7.46 -0.98 -0.60
CA VAL A 123 6.24 -0.96 0.23
C VAL A 123 6.29 -2.04 1.30
N LEU A 124 6.57 -3.28 0.91
CA LEU A 124 6.57 -4.43 1.82
C LEU A 124 7.73 -4.41 2.83
N LYS A 125 8.81 -3.70 2.52
CA LYS A 125 9.87 -3.41 3.49
C LYS A 125 9.42 -2.41 4.55
N LEU A 126 8.62 -1.41 4.19
CA LEU A 126 8.11 -0.35 5.09
C LEU A 126 6.89 -0.82 5.88
N GLU A 127 5.97 -1.55 5.24
CA GLU A 127 4.78 -2.17 5.84
C GLU A 127 4.56 -3.57 5.23
N SER A 128 5.03 -4.59 5.91
CA SER A 128 4.96 -5.98 5.44
C SER A 128 3.54 -6.54 5.32
N ARG A 129 2.58 -5.91 5.98
CA ARG A 129 1.15 -6.29 5.97
C ARG A 129 0.33 -5.45 5.00
N HIS A 130 0.97 -4.75 4.06
CA HIS A 130 0.27 -3.94 3.06
C HIS A 130 -0.41 -4.84 2.03
N PHE A 131 -1.62 -5.32 2.34
CA PHE A 131 -2.35 -6.27 1.50
C PHE A 131 -2.59 -5.76 0.08
N GLY A 132 -2.78 -4.46 -0.12
CA GLY A 132 -2.90 -3.87 -1.46
C GLY A 132 -1.63 -4.02 -2.31
N ALA A 133 -0.45 -3.89 -1.70
CA ALA A 133 0.83 -4.11 -2.37
C ALA A 133 1.03 -5.59 -2.72
N LEU A 134 0.65 -6.51 -1.84
CA LEU A 134 0.67 -7.96 -2.10
C LEU A 134 -0.27 -8.34 -3.25
N ILE A 135 -1.48 -7.77 -3.30
CA ILE A 135 -2.41 -7.96 -4.42
C ILE A 135 -1.80 -7.42 -5.71
N GLY A 136 -1.24 -6.20 -5.69
CA GLY A 136 -0.52 -5.61 -6.82
C GLY A 136 0.66 -6.47 -7.29
N LYS A 137 1.42 -7.06 -6.37
CA LYS A 137 2.50 -8.01 -6.68
C LYS A 137 1.98 -9.22 -7.44
N GLY A 138 0.87 -9.79 -6.98
CA GLY A 138 0.19 -10.88 -7.66
C GLY A 138 -0.26 -10.50 -9.08
N GLN A 139 -0.85 -9.31 -9.25
CA GLN A 139 -1.26 -8.79 -10.57
C GLN A 139 -0.07 -8.65 -11.51
N VAL A 140 1.05 -8.08 -11.04
CA VAL A 140 2.28 -7.95 -11.85
C VAL A 140 2.78 -9.33 -12.29
N TYR A 141 2.84 -10.31 -11.39
CA TYR A 141 3.27 -11.66 -11.75
C TYR A 141 2.30 -12.37 -12.70
N MET A 142 0.99 -12.08 -12.63
CA MET A 142 0.02 -12.56 -13.62
C MET A 142 0.35 -12.07 -15.03
N GLU A 143 0.61 -10.76 -15.18
CA GLU A 143 1.01 -10.18 -16.47
C GLU A 143 2.35 -10.74 -17.00
N MET A 144 3.25 -11.10 -16.09
CA MET A 144 4.51 -11.75 -16.43
C MET A 144 4.38 -13.26 -16.66
N LYS A 145 3.17 -13.84 -16.50
CA LYS A 145 2.87 -15.29 -16.59
C LYS A 145 3.66 -16.14 -15.58
N GLU A 146 4.08 -15.53 -14.47
CA GLU A 146 4.77 -16.16 -13.35
C GLU A 146 3.72 -16.62 -12.30
N TYR A 147 2.88 -17.59 -12.69
CA TYR A 147 1.65 -17.94 -11.98
C TYR A 147 1.90 -18.42 -10.53
N GLU A 148 2.95 -19.18 -10.27
CA GLU A 148 3.30 -19.66 -8.94
C GLU A 148 3.62 -18.49 -7.99
N LYS A 149 4.33 -17.46 -8.50
CA LYS A 149 4.61 -16.25 -7.73
C LYS A 149 3.36 -15.39 -7.52
N ALA A 150 2.48 -15.32 -8.53
CA ALA A 150 1.21 -14.64 -8.40
C ALA A 150 0.34 -15.30 -7.33
N TYR A 151 0.23 -16.64 -7.35
CA TYR A 151 -0.50 -17.42 -6.35
C TYR A 151 -0.02 -17.11 -4.93
N ASN A 152 1.30 -17.20 -4.70
CA ASN A 152 1.89 -16.94 -3.39
C ASN A 152 1.61 -15.51 -2.92
N SER A 153 1.71 -14.51 -3.80
CA SER A 153 1.45 -13.11 -3.44
C SER A 153 -0.02 -12.88 -3.04
N TYR A 154 -0.97 -13.48 -3.76
CA TYR A 154 -2.39 -13.42 -3.39
C TYR A 154 -2.68 -14.21 -2.11
N LEU A 155 -2.01 -15.34 -1.90
CA LEU A 155 -2.15 -16.12 -0.68
C LEU A 155 -1.67 -15.33 0.54
N GLU A 156 -0.51 -14.66 0.45
CA GLU A 156 -0.01 -13.75 1.50
C GLU A 156 -1.02 -12.62 1.80
N ALA A 157 -1.60 -12.01 0.76
CA ALA A 157 -2.64 -11.00 0.94
C ALA A 157 -3.87 -11.55 1.67
N SER A 158 -4.29 -12.78 1.36
CA SER A 158 -5.45 -13.44 1.98
C SER A 158 -5.24 -13.78 3.46
N TYR A 159 -4.00 -13.98 3.91
CA TYR A 159 -3.69 -14.15 5.34
C TYR A 159 -3.90 -12.88 6.16
N ILE A 160 -3.78 -11.71 5.52
CA ILE A 160 -3.98 -10.42 6.18
C ILE A 160 -5.46 -10.02 6.12
N ASN A 161 -6.12 -10.30 4.99
CA ASN A 161 -7.52 -9.99 4.75
C ASN A 161 -8.25 -11.20 4.17
N PRO A 162 -8.67 -12.14 5.03
CA PRO A 162 -9.29 -13.41 4.60
C PRO A 162 -10.69 -13.23 4.00
N MET A 163 -11.36 -12.10 4.25
CA MET A 163 -12.69 -11.82 3.75
C MET A 163 -12.69 -11.09 2.39
N ASN A 164 -11.52 -10.80 1.79
CA ASN A 164 -11.44 -10.16 0.49
C ASN A 164 -11.75 -11.16 -0.64
N THR A 165 -13.00 -11.12 -1.12
CA THR A 165 -13.50 -12.03 -2.16
C THR A 165 -12.75 -11.91 -3.48
N ASP A 166 -12.29 -10.71 -3.84
CA ASP A 166 -11.55 -10.52 -5.09
C ASP A 166 -10.21 -11.24 -5.03
N THR A 167 -9.51 -11.16 -3.90
CA THR A 167 -8.26 -11.90 -3.68
C THR A 167 -8.49 -13.42 -3.73
N ILE A 168 -9.55 -13.93 -3.09
CA ILE A 168 -9.92 -15.35 -3.14
C ILE A 168 -10.20 -15.79 -4.59
N ASN A 169 -10.93 -14.98 -5.36
CA ASN A 169 -11.20 -15.26 -6.76
C ASN A 169 -9.92 -15.29 -7.61
N GLN A 170 -8.96 -14.40 -7.35
CA GLN A 170 -7.66 -14.44 -8.02
C GLN A 170 -6.87 -15.71 -7.66
N ILE A 171 -6.84 -16.12 -6.40
CA ILE A 171 -6.21 -17.39 -5.98
C ILE A 171 -6.78 -18.57 -6.77
N ASN A 172 -8.11 -18.68 -6.85
CA ASN A 172 -8.79 -19.75 -7.58
C ASN A 172 -8.48 -19.73 -9.08
N LYS A 173 -8.46 -18.54 -9.69
CA LYS A 173 -8.10 -18.35 -11.11
C LYS A 173 -6.67 -18.80 -11.38
N VAL A 174 -5.72 -18.34 -10.57
CA VAL A 174 -4.30 -18.67 -10.76
C VAL A 174 -4.05 -20.16 -10.53
N SER A 175 -4.69 -20.77 -9.54
CA SER A 175 -4.58 -22.22 -9.27
C SER A 175 -5.00 -23.07 -10.49
N LYS A 176 -6.04 -22.64 -11.24
CA LYS A 176 -6.43 -23.31 -12.48
C LYS A 176 -5.36 -23.19 -13.57
N LEU A 177 -4.81 -21.96 -13.75
CA LEU A 177 -3.75 -21.72 -14.75
C LEU A 177 -2.47 -22.52 -14.46
N ILE A 178 -2.11 -22.69 -13.20
CA ILE A 178 -0.96 -23.54 -12.80
C ILE A 178 -1.21 -25.00 -13.22
N LYS A 179 -2.39 -25.54 -12.94
CA LYS A 179 -2.76 -26.91 -13.30
C LYS A 179 -2.74 -27.12 -14.83
N GLU A 180 -3.31 -26.19 -15.59
CA GLU A 180 -3.36 -26.26 -17.05
C GLU A 180 -1.96 -26.23 -17.69
N LYS A 181 -0.99 -25.58 -17.06
CA LYS A 181 0.39 -25.52 -17.56
C LYS A 181 1.20 -26.80 -17.27
N THR A 182 0.74 -27.62 -16.34
CA THR A 182 1.44 -28.83 -15.89
C THR A 182 0.99 -30.09 -16.66
N ILE A 183 -0.05 -29.98 -17.50
CA ILE A 183 -0.54 -31.02 -18.42
C ILE A 183 0.03 -30.82 -19.80
#